data_25e2ad1a9c6ae00dec4f5d7ac31590a6
#
_entry.id   25e2ad1a9c6ae00dec4f5d7ac31590a6
#
_cell.length_a   1.000
_cell.length_b   1.000
_cell.length_c   1.000
_cell.angle_alpha   90.00
_cell.angle_beta   90.00
_cell.angle_gamma   90.00
#
_symmetry.space_group_name_H-M   'P 1'
#
loop_
_entity.id
_entity.type
_entity.pdbx_description
1 polymer ?
#
loop_
_entity_poly.entity_id
_entity_poly.type
_entity_poly.pdbx_seq_one_letter_code
_entity_poly.pdbx_strand_id
1 'polypeptide(L)'
;MRLNLVGNGFDLYHGLPSSYYYFGCFLASNYPDFYYEMSQMYDFQCLKRVGHDDFDLVVSDIFWRTFEEHLGYLDFGWMEGRLIDDLGLECDDPVDIDIPETVNSQVIKEKFCEWICTTVNTKENFDIIKSHISSNKCHFRSNDYFVNFNYTQTLEEIYDIPQNRVIHIHGECELNEQWADLVVGHGNEEQIEYLDQIINEIEMDSGWLGYQSDRNRLNEYKCERTILKDLKKDTANLSHRLIRRLQNQNLQVDEIWVWGLSCGPVDEKYIESIHKEFPNATWKFSCYTVAEEIERARFAEKLGLQTTRCFLLNNPNSNALQNMIVKANNITEYESVKSKLIAL
;
A
#
# COMPACT_ATOMS: atom_id res chain seq x y z
N MET A 1 -28.50 -5.79 -8.76
CA MET A 1 -27.39 -5.07 -9.44
C MET A 1 -26.05 -5.64 -9.00
N ARG A 2 -24.94 -5.30 -9.66
CA ARG A 2 -23.60 -5.75 -9.28
C ARG A 2 -22.85 -4.64 -8.51
N LEU A 3 -22.20 -5.00 -7.41
CA LEU A 3 -21.19 -4.22 -6.72
C LEU A 3 -19.82 -4.77 -7.13
N ASN A 4 -18.93 -3.92 -7.61
CA ASN A 4 -17.60 -4.32 -8.05
C ASN A 4 -16.56 -3.75 -7.07
N LEU A 5 -15.73 -4.62 -6.50
CA LEU A 5 -14.59 -4.25 -5.66
C LEU A 5 -13.33 -4.35 -6.53
N VAL A 6 -12.60 -3.25 -6.66
CA VAL A 6 -11.50 -3.13 -7.61
C VAL A 6 -10.20 -2.86 -6.87
N GLY A 7 -9.21 -3.73 -7.02
CA GLY A 7 -7.87 -3.59 -6.43
C GLY A 7 -6.78 -3.49 -7.50
N ASN A 8 -5.51 -3.36 -7.08
CA ASN A 8 -4.37 -3.05 -7.95
C ASN A 8 -4.15 -4.06 -9.09
N GLY A 9 -4.54 -5.31 -8.93
CA GLY A 9 -4.48 -6.29 -10.03
C GLY A 9 -5.33 -5.89 -11.24
N PHE A 10 -6.34 -5.05 -11.07
CA PHE A 10 -7.12 -4.48 -12.17
C PHE A 10 -6.32 -3.45 -12.97
N ASP A 11 -5.54 -2.60 -12.31
CA ASP A 11 -4.64 -1.65 -12.99
C ASP A 11 -3.53 -2.38 -13.73
N LEU A 12 -2.93 -3.40 -13.10
CA LEU A 12 -1.91 -4.25 -13.71
C LEU A 12 -2.45 -5.02 -14.93
N TYR A 13 -3.72 -5.45 -14.90
CA TYR A 13 -4.40 -6.03 -16.05
C TYR A 13 -4.42 -5.08 -17.25
N HIS A 14 -4.51 -3.78 -17.02
CA HIS A 14 -4.47 -2.73 -18.03
C HIS A 14 -3.05 -2.33 -18.44
N GLY A 15 -2.03 -2.88 -17.77
CA GLY A 15 -0.62 -2.55 -18.01
C GLY A 15 -0.17 -1.26 -17.36
N LEU A 16 -0.93 -0.69 -16.43
CA LEU A 16 -0.45 0.46 -15.65
C LEU A 16 0.74 0.06 -14.75
N PRO A 17 1.78 0.90 -14.66
CA PRO A 17 2.91 0.67 -13.76
C PRO A 17 2.55 1.06 -12.31
N SER A 18 1.49 0.44 -11.78
CA SER A 18 0.89 0.75 -10.47
C SER A 18 1.37 -0.17 -9.36
N SER A 19 2.34 -1.05 -9.62
CA SER A 19 2.98 -1.82 -8.54
C SER A 19 3.90 -0.94 -7.71
N TYR A 20 3.99 -1.21 -6.41
CA TYR A 20 4.90 -0.49 -5.53
C TYR A 20 6.39 -0.61 -5.93
N TYR A 21 6.77 -1.62 -6.73
CA TYR A 21 8.08 -1.67 -7.36
C TYR A 21 8.37 -0.38 -8.17
N TYR A 22 7.41 0.11 -8.95
CA TYR A 22 7.58 1.35 -9.71
C TYR A 22 7.56 2.59 -8.83
N PHE A 23 6.89 2.56 -7.68
CA PHE A 23 7.05 3.61 -6.67
C PHE A 23 8.48 3.63 -6.11
N GLY A 24 9.07 2.46 -5.81
CA GLY A 24 10.48 2.35 -5.45
C GLY A 24 11.42 2.91 -6.53
N CYS A 25 11.18 2.57 -7.80
CA CYS A 25 11.93 3.12 -8.93
C CYS A 25 11.78 4.65 -9.03
N PHE A 26 10.58 5.18 -8.80
CA PHE A 26 10.33 6.62 -8.77
C PHE A 26 11.12 7.32 -7.66
N LEU A 27 11.08 6.77 -6.45
CA LEU A 27 11.86 7.32 -5.32
C LEU A 27 13.36 7.26 -5.59
N ALA A 28 13.88 6.11 -6.03
CA ALA A 28 15.31 5.96 -6.36
C ALA A 28 15.79 6.92 -7.45
N SER A 29 14.91 7.26 -8.43
CA SER A 29 15.25 8.17 -9.52
C SER A 29 15.16 9.65 -9.14
N ASN A 30 14.13 10.03 -8.40
CA ASN A 30 13.79 11.44 -8.16
C ASN A 30 14.24 11.92 -6.77
N TYR A 31 14.36 11.00 -5.81
CA TYR A 31 14.67 11.25 -4.41
C TYR A 31 15.69 10.23 -3.86
N PRO A 32 16.92 10.13 -4.44
CA PRO A 32 17.87 9.06 -4.10
C PRO A 32 18.27 9.08 -2.62
N ASP A 33 18.45 10.26 -2.02
CA ASP A 33 18.82 10.39 -0.60
C ASP A 33 17.67 9.90 0.29
N PHE A 34 16.44 10.30 -0.01
CA PHE A 34 15.23 9.81 0.69
C PHE A 34 15.08 8.29 0.55
N TYR A 35 15.31 7.76 -0.66
CA TYR A 35 15.24 6.32 -0.92
C TYR A 35 16.30 5.55 -0.11
N TYR A 36 17.53 6.07 -0.06
CA TYR A 36 18.62 5.49 0.72
C TYR A 36 18.30 5.51 2.22
N GLU A 37 17.90 6.65 2.77
CA GLU A 37 17.54 6.77 4.18
C GLU A 37 16.36 5.86 4.56
N MET A 38 15.33 5.81 3.70
CA MET A 38 14.19 4.88 3.87
C MET A 38 14.65 3.42 3.91
N SER A 39 15.66 3.05 3.13
CA SER A 39 16.21 1.69 3.15
C SER A 39 16.86 1.31 4.47
N GLN A 40 17.40 2.29 5.19
CA GLN A 40 18.00 2.08 6.51
C GLN A 40 16.91 1.95 7.58
N MET A 41 15.86 2.78 7.49
CA MET A 41 14.77 2.78 8.46
C MET A 41 13.89 1.52 8.39
N TYR A 42 13.78 0.89 7.21
CA TYR A 42 12.95 -0.29 6.96
C TYR A 42 13.76 -1.54 6.61
N ASP A 43 15.06 -1.50 6.82
CA ASP A 43 16.01 -2.61 6.59
C ASP A 43 15.83 -3.33 5.25
N PHE A 44 15.88 -2.59 4.13
CA PHE A 44 15.87 -3.21 2.81
C PHE A 44 17.10 -2.89 1.98
N GLN A 45 17.49 -3.80 1.12
CA GLN A 45 18.63 -3.63 0.24
C GLN A 45 18.33 -2.58 -0.84
N CYS A 46 19.10 -1.48 -0.87
CA CYS A 46 18.99 -0.42 -1.87
C CYS A 46 20.26 -0.28 -2.75
N LEU A 47 21.37 -0.91 -2.36
CA LEU A 47 22.65 -0.83 -3.05
C LEU A 47 23.18 -2.21 -3.41
N LYS A 48 23.79 -2.31 -4.62
CA LYS A 48 24.53 -3.47 -5.09
C LYS A 48 25.96 -3.05 -5.45
N ARG A 49 26.94 -3.75 -4.89
CA ARG A 49 28.35 -3.52 -5.21
C ARG A 49 28.65 -4.01 -6.63
N VAL A 50 29.15 -3.12 -7.49
CA VAL A 50 29.52 -3.41 -8.89
C VAL A 50 31.02 -3.30 -9.15
N GLY A 51 31.78 -2.63 -8.25
CA GLY A 51 33.22 -2.47 -8.30
C GLY A 51 33.88 -2.53 -6.93
N HIS A 52 35.13 -2.05 -6.84
CA HIS A 52 35.84 -2.00 -5.56
C HIS A 52 35.18 -1.03 -4.58
N ASP A 53 34.83 0.18 -5.09
CA ASP A 53 34.19 1.26 -4.33
C ASP A 53 32.95 1.82 -5.05
N ASP A 54 32.47 1.12 -6.09
CA ASP A 54 31.30 1.54 -6.88
C ASP A 54 30.05 0.74 -6.48
N PHE A 55 28.94 1.44 -6.35
CA PHE A 55 27.64 0.86 -6.01
C PHE A 55 26.58 1.36 -6.99
N ASP A 56 25.70 0.46 -7.42
CA ASP A 56 24.50 0.79 -8.19
C ASP A 56 23.27 0.73 -7.26
N LEU A 57 22.32 1.62 -7.50
CA LEU A 57 21.01 1.55 -6.86
C LEU A 57 20.25 0.33 -7.38
N VAL A 58 19.57 -0.34 -6.49
CA VAL A 58 18.69 -1.49 -6.77
C VAL A 58 17.37 -1.34 -6.04
N VAL A 59 16.31 -2.00 -6.52
CA VAL A 59 15.00 -1.96 -5.90
C VAL A 59 14.67 -3.33 -5.29
N SER A 60 14.41 -3.36 -3.99
CA SER A 60 14.10 -4.59 -3.25
C SER A 60 12.72 -5.12 -3.63
N ASP A 61 12.67 -6.28 -4.31
CA ASP A 61 11.42 -6.91 -4.73
C ASP A 61 10.50 -7.28 -3.55
N ILE A 62 11.08 -7.76 -2.46
CA ILE A 62 10.29 -8.19 -1.28
C ILE A 62 9.68 -6.97 -0.60
N PHE A 63 10.48 -5.96 -0.25
CA PHE A 63 10.01 -4.76 0.41
C PHE A 63 8.90 -4.05 -0.39
N TRP A 64 9.16 -3.78 -1.66
CA TRP A 64 8.23 -3.04 -2.49
C TRP A 64 6.97 -3.83 -2.89
N ARG A 65 7.02 -5.17 -2.91
CA ARG A 65 5.82 -5.99 -3.16
C ARG A 65 4.79 -5.85 -2.04
N THR A 66 5.23 -5.73 -0.80
CA THR A 66 4.43 -5.61 0.41
C THR A 66 4.72 -4.30 1.16
N PHE A 67 4.95 -3.22 0.40
CA PHE A 67 5.36 -1.91 0.91
C PHE A 67 4.50 -1.43 2.09
N GLU A 68 3.18 -1.43 1.93
CA GLU A 68 2.28 -0.97 2.99
C GLU A 68 2.38 -1.83 4.25
N GLU A 69 2.64 -3.13 4.11
CA GLU A 69 2.83 -4.04 5.24
C GLU A 69 4.16 -3.72 5.96
N HIS A 70 5.23 -3.47 5.19
CA HIS A 70 6.54 -3.12 5.75
C HIS A 70 6.56 -1.76 6.46
N LEU A 71 5.67 -0.81 6.12
CA LEU A 71 5.53 0.43 6.89
C LEU A 71 5.16 0.20 8.37
N GLY A 72 4.72 -1.00 8.72
CA GLY A 72 4.44 -1.41 10.09
C GLY A 72 5.63 -1.97 10.87
N TYR A 73 6.85 -1.95 10.31
CA TYR A 73 8.06 -2.51 10.92
C TYR A 73 9.24 -1.55 10.70
N LEU A 74 9.68 -0.90 11.75
CA LEU A 74 10.80 0.05 11.72
C LEU A 74 12.04 -0.55 12.38
N ASP A 75 13.23 -0.30 11.82
CA ASP A 75 14.51 -0.57 12.48
C ASP A 75 14.99 0.68 13.23
N PHE A 76 14.57 0.82 14.49
CA PHE A 76 14.94 1.95 15.33
C PHE A 76 16.41 1.90 15.81
N GLY A 77 17.01 0.71 15.90
CA GLY A 77 18.39 0.55 16.31
C GLY A 77 19.39 1.29 15.42
N TRP A 78 19.07 1.43 14.13
CA TRP A 78 19.86 2.23 13.19
C TRP A 78 19.81 3.73 13.54
N MET A 79 18.65 4.26 13.93
CA MET A 79 18.47 5.68 14.25
C MET A 79 19.23 6.07 15.53
N GLU A 80 19.21 5.21 16.55
CA GLU A 80 20.00 5.38 17.77
C GLU A 80 21.50 5.43 17.47
N GLY A 81 22.02 4.48 16.69
CA GLY A 81 23.43 4.42 16.29
C GLY A 81 23.87 5.69 15.55
N ARG A 82 23.05 6.20 14.63
CA ARG A 82 23.36 7.41 13.89
C ARG A 82 23.38 8.68 14.76
N LEU A 83 22.43 8.83 15.66
CA LEU A 83 22.40 9.96 16.58
C LEU A 83 23.62 9.99 17.50
N ILE A 84 24.06 8.85 18.00
CA ILE A 84 25.28 8.72 18.79
C ILE A 84 26.53 9.04 17.96
N ASP A 85 26.64 8.49 16.76
CA ASP A 85 27.81 8.64 15.89
C ASP A 85 27.89 10.06 15.28
N ASP A 86 26.81 10.61 14.76
CA ASP A 86 26.78 11.89 14.08
C ASP A 86 26.88 13.10 15.03
N LEU A 87 26.33 12.97 16.23
CA LEU A 87 26.32 14.05 17.22
C LEU A 87 27.45 13.91 18.26
N GLY A 88 28.19 12.79 18.28
CA GLY A 88 29.24 12.50 19.25
C GLY A 88 28.70 12.46 20.69
N LEU A 89 27.43 12.10 20.86
CA LEU A 89 26.78 11.99 22.16
C LEU A 89 27.26 10.73 22.87
N GLU A 90 27.52 10.83 24.15
CA GLU A 90 27.69 9.64 25.01
C GLU A 90 26.29 9.03 25.25
N CYS A 91 26.22 7.71 25.42
CA CYS A 91 24.94 6.99 25.61
C CYS A 91 24.11 7.49 26.82
N ASP A 92 24.68 8.29 27.71
CA ASP A 92 23.99 8.89 28.86
C ASP A 92 23.46 10.32 28.59
N ASP A 93 23.71 10.91 27.41
CA ASP A 93 23.19 12.22 27.06
C ASP A 93 21.69 12.15 26.72
N PRO A 94 20.89 13.19 27.04
CA PRO A 94 19.50 13.26 26.62
C PRO A 94 19.43 13.37 25.09
N VAL A 95 18.79 12.41 24.44
CA VAL A 95 18.56 12.43 22.99
C VAL A 95 17.15 12.95 22.71
N ASP A 96 17.08 14.05 21.97
CA ASP A 96 15.83 14.53 21.38
C ASP A 96 15.74 13.91 19.98
N ILE A 97 14.82 12.98 19.80
CA ILE A 97 14.70 12.20 18.57
C ILE A 97 13.86 12.99 17.57
N ASP A 98 14.52 13.61 16.59
CA ASP A 98 13.84 14.17 15.42
C ASP A 98 13.34 13.05 14.51
N ILE A 99 12.04 13.06 14.22
CA ILE A 99 11.41 12.09 13.33
C ILE A 99 11.88 12.36 11.90
N PRO A 100 12.60 11.42 11.25
CA PRO A 100 13.05 11.59 9.87
C PRO A 100 11.88 11.76 8.90
N GLU A 101 12.11 12.53 7.82
CA GLU A 101 11.10 12.71 6.75
C GLU A 101 10.68 11.38 6.11
N THR A 102 11.59 10.41 6.07
CA THR A 102 11.40 9.08 5.46
C THR A 102 10.37 8.21 6.16
N VAL A 103 10.04 8.52 7.42
CA VAL A 103 8.97 7.86 8.19
C VAL A 103 7.80 8.81 8.48
N ASN A 104 7.87 10.05 8.00
CA ASN A 104 6.76 10.98 8.13
C ASN A 104 5.62 10.61 7.17
N SER A 105 4.46 10.30 7.73
CA SER A 105 3.29 9.86 6.96
C SER A 105 2.85 10.87 5.89
N GLN A 106 3.00 12.15 6.15
CA GLN A 106 2.64 13.22 5.23
C GLN A 106 3.60 13.25 4.03
N VAL A 107 4.91 13.17 4.28
CA VAL A 107 5.94 13.16 3.23
C VAL A 107 5.82 11.91 2.35
N ILE A 108 5.57 10.74 2.97
CA ILE A 108 5.35 9.49 2.22
C ILE A 108 4.11 9.63 1.31
N LYS A 109 3.00 10.16 1.82
CA LYS A 109 1.77 10.37 1.04
C LYS A 109 1.96 11.39 -0.08
N GLU A 110 2.71 12.46 0.15
CA GLU A 110 3.04 13.45 -0.87
C GLU A 110 3.81 12.82 -2.03
N LYS A 111 4.90 12.11 -1.74
CA LYS A 111 5.70 11.43 -2.77
C LYS A 111 4.92 10.33 -3.48
N PHE A 112 4.07 9.63 -2.76
CA PHE A 112 3.19 8.62 -3.33
C PHE A 112 2.16 9.24 -4.29
N CYS A 113 1.51 10.33 -3.88
CA CYS A 113 0.58 11.08 -4.71
C CYS A 113 1.26 11.64 -5.96
N GLU A 114 2.46 12.22 -5.81
CA GLU A 114 3.25 12.72 -6.94
C GLU A 114 3.54 11.60 -7.94
N TRP A 115 4.01 10.43 -7.47
CA TRP A 115 4.22 9.28 -8.33
C TRP A 115 2.96 8.87 -9.08
N ILE A 116 1.84 8.70 -8.39
CA ILE A 116 0.57 8.32 -9.03
C ILE A 116 0.18 9.33 -10.10
N CYS A 117 0.21 10.63 -9.79
CA CYS A 117 -0.25 11.68 -10.70
C CYS A 117 0.69 11.89 -11.89
N THR A 118 2.01 11.78 -11.69
CA THR A 118 2.99 12.09 -12.74
C THR A 118 3.42 10.90 -13.57
N THR A 119 3.24 9.68 -13.04
CA THR A 119 3.78 8.46 -13.66
C THR A 119 2.70 7.46 -14.02
N VAL A 120 1.69 7.28 -13.16
CA VAL A 120 0.67 6.23 -13.34
C VAL A 120 -0.61 6.77 -13.95
N ASN A 121 -1.20 7.78 -13.33
CA ASN A 121 -2.53 8.32 -13.65
C ASN A 121 -2.46 9.42 -14.72
N THR A 122 -1.67 9.21 -15.78
CA THR A 122 -1.46 10.21 -16.83
C THR A 122 -2.39 9.98 -18.00
N LYS A 123 -2.79 11.08 -18.66
CA LYS A 123 -3.60 11.02 -19.87
C LYS A 123 -2.92 10.17 -20.96
N GLU A 124 -1.61 10.29 -21.11
CA GLU A 124 -0.83 9.53 -22.09
C GLU A 124 -0.96 8.02 -21.85
N ASN A 125 -0.86 7.57 -20.62
CA ASN A 125 -1.02 6.16 -20.26
C ASN A 125 -2.43 5.67 -20.64
N PHE A 126 -3.47 6.41 -20.28
CA PHE A 126 -4.84 6.05 -20.61
C PHE A 126 -5.09 6.04 -22.11
N ASP A 127 -4.51 6.96 -22.87
CA ASP A 127 -4.62 6.98 -24.34
C ASP A 127 -3.94 5.74 -24.97
N ILE A 128 -2.76 5.35 -24.47
CA ILE A 128 -2.09 4.10 -24.86
C ILE A 128 -2.99 2.89 -24.57
N ILE A 129 -3.54 2.79 -23.37
CA ILE A 129 -4.42 1.68 -22.98
C ILE A 129 -5.68 1.65 -23.85
N LYS A 130 -6.37 2.77 -24.02
CA LYS A 130 -7.59 2.88 -24.83
C LYS A 130 -7.36 2.40 -26.25
N SER A 131 -6.18 2.68 -26.83
CA SER A 131 -5.85 2.28 -28.21
C SER A 131 -5.59 0.77 -28.38
N HIS A 132 -5.28 0.05 -27.29
CA HIS A 132 -4.86 -1.36 -27.35
C HIS A 132 -5.80 -2.35 -26.68
N ILE A 133 -6.68 -1.89 -25.77
CA ILE A 133 -7.48 -2.79 -24.92
C ILE A 133 -8.81 -3.26 -25.55
N SER A 134 -9.19 -2.75 -26.70
CA SER A 134 -10.54 -2.92 -27.26
C SER A 134 -11.07 -4.36 -27.28
N SER A 135 -10.22 -5.37 -27.49
CA SER A 135 -10.58 -6.80 -27.49
C SER A 135 -10.62 -7.43 -26.10
N ASN A 136 -9.99 -6.80 -25.09
CA ASN A 136 -9.83 -7.31 -23.73
C ASN A 136 -10.54 -6.42 -22.69
N LYS A 137 -11.43 -5.52 -23.13
CA LYS A 137 -12.15 -4.63 -22.23
C LYS A 137 -13.12 -5.43 -21.36
N CYS A 138 -13.05 -5.21 -20.04
CA CYS A 138 -14.00 -5.81 -19.10
C CYS A 138 -15.43 -5.31 -19.38
N HIS A 139 -16.44 -6.15 -19.12
CA HIS A 139 -17.82 -5.80 -19.37
C HIS A 139 -18.53 -5.43 -18.08
N PHE A 140 -18.83 -4.15 -17.92
CA PHE A 140 -19.65 -3.62 -16.84
C PHE A 140 -21.07 -3.31 -17.33
N ARG A 141 -22.05 -3.46 -16.43
CA ARG A 141 -23.46 -3.10 -16.72
C ARG A 141 -23.66 -1.61 -16.42
N SER A 142 -24.60 -0.99 -17.12
CA SER A 142 -24.89 0.44 -16.94
C SER A 142 -25.36 0.81 -15.53
N ASN A 143 -25.79 -0.15 -14.72
CA ASN A 143 -26.22 0.04 -13.33
C ASN A 143 -25.25 -0.54 -12.30
N ASP A 144 -24.04 -0.95 -12.70
CA ASP A 144 -23.03 -1.42 -11.77
C ASP A 144 -22.52 -0.27 -10.89
N TYR A 145 -22.14 -0.60 -9.66
CA TYR A 145 -21.54 0.30 -8.68
C TYR A 145 -20.15 -0.21 -8.31
N PHE A 146 -19.24 0.69 -7.88
CA PHE A 146 -17.85 0.35 -7.70
C PHE A 146 -17.32 0.84 -6.35
N VAL A 147 -16.49 0.02 -5.71
CA VAL A 147 -15.62 0.40 -4.62
C VAL A 147 -14.19 0.21 -5.12
N ASN A 148 -13.49 1.31 -5.30
CA ASN A 148 -12.13 1.32 -5.80
C ASN A 148 -11.15 1.42 -4.63
N PHE A 149 -10.29 0.41 -4.50
CA PHE A 149 -9.19 0.35 -3.53
C PHE A 149 -7.90 0.94 -4.11
N ASN A 150 -7.88 1.25 -5.42
CA ASN A 150 -6.77 1.89 -6.09
C ASN A 150 -6.87 3.40 -5.97
N TYR A 151 -5.73 4.06 -6.17
CA TYR A 151 -5.62 5.51 -6.19
C TYR A 151 -5.77 6.10 -7.59
N THR A 152 -6.02 5.25 -8.59
CA THR A 152 -6.09 5.56 -10.02
C THR A 152 -7.51 5.75 -10.50
N GLN A 153 -7.67 6.48 -11.60
CA GLN A 153 -8.94 6.74 -12.28
C GLN A 153 -9.19 5.79 -13.45
N THR A 154 -8.71 4.55 -13.37
CA THR A 154 -8.83 3.55 -14.45
C THR A 154 -10.28 3.26 -14.83
N LEU A 155 -11.21 3.23 -13.86
CA LEU A 155 -12.64 3.02 -14.11
C LEU A 155 -13.26 4.17 -14.89
N GLU A 156 -12.97 5.37 -14.50
CA GLU A 156 -13.47 6.61 -15.11
C GLU A 156 -12.88 6.79 -16.49
N GLU A 157 -11.57 6.69 -16.62
CA GLU A 157 -10.85 6.98 -17.84
C GLU A 157 -10.98 5.90 -18.92
N ILE A 158 -10.93 4.63 -18.57
CA ILE A 158 -10.98 3.53 -19.56
C ILE A 158 -12.39 3.07 -19.85
N TYR A 159 -13.28 3.14 -18.86
CA TYR A 159 -14.63 2.58 -18.95
C TYR A 159 -15.74 3.63 -18.96
N ASP A 160 -15.39 4.91 -18.86
CA ASP A 160 -16.33 6.04 -18.80
C ASP A 160 -17.34 5.87 -17.65
N ILE A 161 -16.91 5.27 -16.51
CA ILE A 161 -17.75 5.10 -15.34
C ILE A 161 -17.92 6.46 -14.65
N PRO A 162 -19.17 6.93 -14.43
CA PRO A 162 -19.39 8.21 -13.77
C PRO A 162 -18.90 8.20 -12.34
N GLN A 163 -18.23 9.26 -11.89
CA GLN A 163 -17.66 9.43 -10.56
C GLN A 163 -18.66 9.13 -9.43
N ASN A 164 -19.93 9.50 -9.59
CA ASN A 164 -20.98 9.23 -8.60
C ASN A 164 -21.31 7.73 -8.41
N ARG A 165 -20.72 6.84 -9.20
CA ARG A 165 -20.83 5.38 -9.08
C ARG A 165 -19.57 4.73 -8.57
N VAL A 166 -18.52 5.48 -8.32
CA VAL A 166 -17.24 4.99 -7.80
C VAL A 166 -17.02 5.55 -6.39
N ILE A 167 -16.70 4.69 -5.45
CA ILE A 167 -16.24 5.08 -4.12
C ILE A 167 -14.74 4.76 -4.06
N HIS A 168 -13.88 5.77 -4.11
CA HIS A 168 -12.46 5.64 -3.81
C HIS A 168 -12.28 5.58 -2.28
N ILE A 169 -12.03 4.39 -1.77
CA ILE A 169 -12.02 4.17 -0.31
C ILE A 169 -10.75 4.68 0.34
N HIS A 170 -9.64 4.67 -0.41
CA HIS A 170 -8.34 5.15 0.04
C HIS A 170 -8.03 6.59 -0.41
N GLY A 171 -9.01 7.26 -1.02
CA GLY A 171 -8.86 8.57 -1.62
C GLY A 171 -8.39 8.51 -3.07
N GLU A 172 -8.36 9.67 -3.71
CA GLU A 172 -7.86 9.87 -5.08
C GLU A 172 -6.61 10.74 -5.03
N CYS A 173 -5.62 10.45 -5.87
CA CYS A 173 -4.43 11.27 -5.99
C CYS A 173 -4.70 12.45 -6.93
N GLU A 174 -4.60 13.67 -6.41
CA GLU A 174 -4.66 14.93 -7.16
C GLU A 174 -3.45 15.80 -6.78
N LEU A 175 -2.81 16.45 -7.76
CA LEU A 175 -1.59 17.25 -7.55
C LEU A 175 -1.80 18.52 -6.69
N ASN A 176 -3.04 18.91 -6.43
CA ASN A 176 -3.37 20.22 -5.85
C ASN A 176 -4.02 20.14 -4.46
N GLU A 177 -3.39 19.55 -3.46
CA GLU A 177 -3.74 19.73 -2.03
C GLU A 177 -4.50 18.60 -1.30
N GLN A 178 -4.98 17.52 -1.94
CA GLN A 178 -5.78 16.52 -1.22
C GLN A 178 -5.00 15.24 -0.80
N TRP A 179 -3.65 15.24 -0.89
CA TRP A 179 -2.85 14.10 -0.45
C TRP A 179 -2.97 13.80 1.06
N ALA A 180 -3.37 14.78 1.86
CA ALA A 180 -3.64 14.60 3.30
C ALA A 180 -4.77 13.59 3.57
N ASP A 181 -5.74 13.46 2.65
CA ASP A 181 -6.86 12.53 2.76
C ASP A 181 -6.54 11.12 2.24
N LEU A 182 -5.35 10.90 1.66
CA LEU A 182 -4.93 9.59 1.20
C LEU A 182 -4.70 8.63 2.37
N VAL A 183 -5.15 7.40 2.18
CA VAL A 183 -4.99 6.31 3.15
C VAL A 183 -3.89 5.37 2.69
N VAL A 184 -2.64 5.77 2.89
CA VAL A 184 -1.45 4.94 2.67
C VAL A 184 -0.89 4.54 4.03
N GLY A 185 -0.61 3.25 4.25
CA GLY A 185 -0.05 2.79 5.53
C GLY A 185 -0.32 1.31 5.81
N HIS A 186 0.02 0.88 7.00
CA HIS A 186 -0.01 -0.51 7.43
C HIS A 186 -1.24 -0.88 8.28
N GLY A 187 -1.45 -2.19 8.45
CA GLY A 187 -2.48 -2.77 9.33
C GLY A 187 -1.93 -3.42 10.61
N ASN A 188 -0.67 -3.19 10.97
CA ASN A 188 -0.01 -3.85 12.10
C ASN A 188 -0.45 -3.23 13.44
N GLU A 189 -1.53 -3.74 14.00
CA GLU A 189 -2.02 -3.33 15.32
C GLU A 189 -1.21 -3.98 16.46
N GLU A 190 -0.73 -5.20 16.24
CA GLU A 190 -0.03 -5.98 17.26
C GLU A 190 1.26 -5.27 17.74
N GLN A 191 2.03 -4.70 16.81
CA GLN A 191 3.24 -3.95 17.15
C GLN A 191 2.93 -2.70 17.99
N ILE A 192 1.86 -1.98 17.64
CA ILE A 192 1.43 -0.80 18.38
C ILE A 192 0.99 -1.18 19.81
N GLU A 193 0.21 -2.25 19.96
CA GLU A 193 -0.24 -2.77 21.26
C GLU A 193 0.96 -3.24 22.12
N TYR A 194 1.92 -3.91 21.51
CA TYR A 194 3.15 -4.32 22.16
C TYR A 194 3.95 -3.12 22.69
N LEU A 195 4.12 -2.07 21.87
CA LEU A 195 4.79 -0.83 22.31
C LEU A 195 4.01 -0.10 23.40
N ASP A 196 2.67 -0.02 23.30
CA ASP A 196 1.83 0.56 24.35
C ASP A 196 1.99 -0.21 25.69
N GLN A 197 2.11 -1.54 25.64
CA GLN A 197 2.35 -2.35 26.84
C GLN A 197 3.73 -2.08 27.45
N ILE A 198 4.81 -2.13 26.67
CA ILE A 198 6.17 -1.87 27.16
C ILE A 198 6.30 -0.47 27.77
N ILE A 199 5.77 0.56 27.08
CA ILE A 199 5.80 1.94 27.57
C ILE A 199 5.11 2.04 28.93
N ASN A 200 3.94 1.43 29.08
CA ASN A 200 3.20 1.43 30.35
C ASN A 200 3.95 0.70 31.46
N GLU A 201 4.59 -0.44 31.16
CA GLU A 201 5.40 -1.19 32.13
C GLU A 201 6.59 -0.37 32.63
N ILE A 202 7.31 0.30 31.73
CA ILE A 202 8.45 1.16 32.06
C ILE A 202 7.99 2.38 32.89
N GLU A 203 6.89 3.03 32.51
CA GLU A 203 6.37 4.21 33.23
C GLU A 203 5.83 3.87 34.63
N MET A 204 5.34 2.64 34.84
CA MET A 204 4.88 2.18 36.17
C MET A 204 6.02 1.75 37.11
N ASP A 205 7.16 1.34 36.58
CA ASP A 205 8.32 0.96 37.37
C ASP A 205 9.19 2.19 37.68
N SER A 206 8.90 2.85 38.81
CA SER A 206 9.61 4.05 39.26
C SER A 206 11.12 3.86 39.50
N GLY A 207 11.60 2.62 39.57
CA GLY A 207 13.02 2.28 39.68
C GLY A 207 13.75 2.31 38.33
N TRP A 208 13.04 2.11 37.27
CA TRP A 208 13.58 1.96 35.90
C TRP A 208 14.13 3.26 35.32
N LEU A 209 13.52 4.41 35.63
CA LEU A 209 13.93 5.71 35.08
C LEU A 209 15.08 6.38 35.84
N GLY A 210 15.85 5.61 36.59
CA GLY A 210 17.01 6.10 37.34
C GLY A 210 18.20 6.49 36.47
N TYR A 211 18.37 5.82 35.34
CA TYR A 211 19.47 6.03 34.41
C TYR A 211 19.01 6.76 33.14
N GLN A 212 19.89 7.56 32.53
CA GLN A 212 19.60 8.31 31.32
C GLN A 212 19.32 7.37 30.12
N SER A 213 20.07 6.27 30.02
CA SER A 213 19.87 5.23 29.00
C SER A 213 18.46 4.65 29.02
N ASP A 214 17.85 4.46 30.19
CA ASP A 214 16.48 3.97 30.29
C ASP A 214 15.45 4.99 29.78
N ARG A 215 15.72 6.30 30.04
CA ARG A 215 14.88 7.39 29.53
C ARG A 215 14.98 7.52 28.02
N ASN A 216 16.18 7.41 27.45
CA ASN A 216 16.40 7.44 26.00
C ASN A 216 15.63 6.29 25.34
N ARG A 217 15.74 5.08 25.87
CA ARG A 217 15.00 3.90 25.37
C ARG A 217 13.47 4.06 25.45
N LEU A 218 12.97 4.66 26.53
CA LEU A 218 11.54 4.99 26.62
C LEU A 218 11.12 6.01 25.54
N ASN A 219 11.95 7.01 25.25
CA ASN A 219 11.69 7.99 24.20
C ASN A 219 11.68 7.33 22.82
N GLU A 220 12.57 6.39 22.54
CA GLU A 220 12.58 5.59 21.31
C GLU A 220 11.27 4.83 21.12
N TYR A 221 10.82 4.07 22.12
CA TYR A 221 9.54 3.35 22.04
C TYR A 221 8.35 4.29 21.82
N LYS A 222 8.34 5.48 22.44
CA LYS A 222 7.31 6.48 22.23
C LYS A 222 7.35 7.05 20.84
N CYS A 223 8.53 7.30 20.29
CA CYS A 223 8.74 7.78 18.93
C CYS A 223 8.26 6.73 17.90
N GLU A 224 8.74 5.49 18.00
CA GLU A 224 8.32 4.36 17.17
C GLU A 224 6.80 4.21 17.17
N ARG A 225 6.19 4.16 18.35
CA ARG A 225 4.74 4.08 18.49
C ARG A 225 4.02 5.23 17.79
N THR A 226 4.55 6.44 17.88
CA THR A 226 3.95 7.62 17.25
C THR A 226 3.98 7.49 15.74
N ILE A 227 5.11 7.13 15.16
CA ILE A 227 5.27 6.90 13.72
C ILE A 227 4.32 5.79 13.24
N LEU A 228 4.30 4.66 13.94
CA LEU A 228 3.41 3.55 13.56
C LEU A 228 1.94 3.94 13.65
N LYS A 229 1.53 4.72 14.66
CA LYS A 229 0.15 5.22 14.76
C LYS A 229 -0.22 6.17 13.62
N ASP A 230 0.70 7.02 13.17
CA ASP A 230 0.48 7.95 12.07
C ASP A 230 0.42 7.25 10.70
N LEU A 231 1.15 6.14 10.56
CA LEU A 231 1.16 5.31 9.35
C LEU A 231 0.10 4.20 9.36
N LYS A 232 -0.69 4.08 10.42
CA LYS A 232 -1.72 3.04 10.53
C LYS A 232 -2.93 3.35 9.68
N LYS A 233 -3.40 2.36 8.90
CA LYS A 233 -4.72 2.39 8.27
C LYS A 233 -5.82 2.10 9.30
N ASP A 234 -6.67 3.07 9.57
CA ASP A 234 -7.88 2.86 10.38
C ASP A 234 -8.96 2.14 9.55
N THR A 235 -8.73 0.86 9.29
CA THR A 235 -9.61 0.02 8.47
C THR A 235 -11.02 -0.11 9.06
N ALA A 236 -11.17 -0.02 10.39
CA ALA A 236 -12.48 -0.08 11.05
C ALA A 236 -13.32 1.15 10.72
N ASN A 237 -12.76 2.35 10.86
CA ASN A 237 -13.45 3.60 10.52
C ASN A 237 -13.72 3.69 9.01
N LEU A 238 -12.75 3.30 8.19
CA LEU A 238 -12.90 3.30 6.73
C LEU A 238 -14.02 2.34 6.28
N SER A 239 -14.09 1.13 6.84
CA SER A 239 -15.16 0.17 6.57
C SER A 239 -16.52 0.73 6.97
N HIS A 240 -16.61 1.37 8.15
CA HIS A 240 -17.84 1.99 8.60
C HIS A 240 -18.29 3.15 7.69
N ARG A 241 -17.34 4.00 7.24
CA ARG A 241 -17.62 5.08 6.26
C ARG A 241 -18.07 4.51 4.91
N LEU A 242 -17.45 3.42 4.44
CA LEU A 242 -17.85 2.71 3.23
C LEU A 242 -19.29 2.23 3.32
N ILE A 243 -19.63 1.50 4.38
CA ILE A 243 -20.99 0.96 4.55
C ILE A 243 -22.03 2.08 4.59
N ARG A 244 -21.78 3.17 5.31
CA ARG A 244 -22.67 4.34 5.28
C ARG A 244 -22.88 4.92 3.88
N ARG A 245 -21.80 5.01 3.07
CA ARG A 245 -21.91 5.48 1.67
C ARG A 245 -22.75 4.54 0.83
N LEU A 246 -22.58 3.20 0.97
CA LEU A 246 -23.36 2.20 0.26
C LEU A 246 -24.83 2.22 0.66
N GLN A 247 -25.15 2.35 1.94
CA GLN A 247 -26.52 2.47 2.47
C GLN A 247 -27.23 3.72 1.93
N ASN A 248 -26.55 4.86 1.87
CA ASN A 248 -27.10 6.11 1.33
C ASN A 248 -27.49 6.01 -0.14
N GLN A 249 -26.90 5.07 -0.88
CA GLN A 249 -27.25 4.82 -2.29
C GLN A 249 -28.45 3.88 -2.47
N ASN A 250 -29.00 3.30 -1.38
CA ASN A 250 -30.11 2.34 -1.41
C ASN A 250 -29.91 1.21 -2.44
N LEU A 251 -28.71 0.63 -2.51
CA LEU A 251 -28.35 -0.35 -3.51
C LEU A 251 -29.03 -1.70 -3.25
N GLN A 252 -29.60 -2.31 -4.30
CA GLN A 252 -30.08 -3.69 -4.30
C GLN A 252 -28.98 -4.57 -4.93
N VAL A 253 -28.09 -5.12 -4.09
CA VAL A 253 -26.91 -5.88 -4.56
C VAL A 253 -27.21 -7.37 -4.54
N ASP A 254 -27.19 -7.99 -5.74
CA ASP A 254 -27.38 -9.43 -5.92
C ASP A 254 -26.05 -10.17 -6.13
N GLU A 255 -25.08 -9.47 -6.71
CA GLU A 255 -23.76 -10.01 -7.05
C GLU A 255 -22.66 -9.05 -6.58
N ILE A 256 -21.59 -9.59 -6.00
CA ILE A 256 -20.36 -8.85 -5.66
C ILE A 256 -19.21 -9.46 -6.46
N TRP A 257 -18.56 -8.63 -7.27
CA TRP A 257 -17.44 -9.05 -8.09
C TRP A 257 -16.16 -8.40 -7.60
N VAL A 258 -15.12 -9.21 -7.38
CA VAL A 258 -13.82 -8.77 -6.88
C VAL A 258 -12.80 -8.86 -8.02
N TRP A 259 -12.25 -7.71 -8.40
CA TRP A 259 -11.35 -7.54 -9.54
C TRP A 259 -9.96 -7.17 -9.05
N GLY A 260 -9.02 -8.10 -9.11
CA GLY A 260 -7.60 -7.84 -8.81
C GLY A 260 -7.30 -7.35 -7.39
N LEU A 261 -8.18 -7.62 -6.43
CA LEU A 261 -7.93 -7.34 -5.01
C LEU A 261 -7.19 -8.52 -4.38
N SER A 262 -6.18 -8.22 -3.53
CA SER A 262 -5.33 -9.25 -2.92
C SER A 262 -6.10 -10.14 -1.93
N CYS A 263 -7.14 -9.62 -1.27
CA CYS A 263 -7.84 -10.24 -0.16
C CYS A 263 -6.91 -10.56 1.02
N GLY A 264 -5.89 -9.71 1.24
CA GLY A 264 -5.01 -9.78 2.41
C GLY A 264 -5.72 -9.40 3.71
N PRO A 265 -5.03 -9.48 4.87
CA PRO A 265 -5.63 -9.20 6.18
C PRO A 265 -6.29 -7.82 6.29
N VAL A 266 -5.72 -6.81 5.63
CA VAL A 266 -6.28 -5.44 5.59
C VAL A 266 -7.59 -5.41 4.81
N ASP A 267 -7.67 -6.13 3.68
CA ASP A 267 -8.84 -6.18 2.82
C ASP A 267 -9.98 -6.98 3.46
N GLU A 268 -9.67 -7.97 4.30
CA GLU A 268 -10.63 -8.85 4.96
C GLU A 268 -11.68 -8.07 5.73
N LYS A 269 -11.28 -7.04 6.49
CA LYS A 269 -12.21 -6.21 7.29
C LYS A 269 -13.26 -5.49 6.42
N TYR A 270 -12.86 -5.04 5.22
CA TYR A 270 -13.80 -4.44 4.26
C TYR A 270 -14.78 -5.47 3.69
N ILE A 271 -14.25 -6.64 3.29
CA ILE A 271 -15.07 -7.73 2.72
C ILE A 271 -16.07 -8.24 3.73
N GLU A 272 -15.68 -8.44 5.00
CA GLU A 272 -16.59 -8.80 6.08
C GLU A 272 -17.71 -7.78 6.27
N SER A 273 -17.37 -6.48 6.25
CA SER A 273 -18.33 -5.40 6.43
C SER A 273 -19.33 -5.36 5.27
N ILE A 274 -18.86 -5.51 4.04
CA ILE A 274 -19.71 -5.58 2.84
C ILE A 274 -20.59 -6.84 2.87
N HIS A 275 -20.04 -7.97 3.30
CA HIS A 275 -20.82 -9.20 3.43
C HIS A 275 -21.95 -9.07 4.47
N LYS A 276 -21.69 -8.44 5.61
CA LYS A 276 -22.71 -8.15 6.62
C LYS A 276 -23.82 -7.24 6.09
N GLU A 277 -23.49 -6.28 5.23
CA GLU A 277 -24.46 -5.38 4.61
C GLU A 277 -25.29 -6.07 3.53
N PHE A 278 -24.67 -6.97 2.73
CA PHE A 278 -25.31 -7.69 1.63
C PHE A 278 -25.19 -9.21 1.81
N PRO A 279 -25.82 -9.81 2.83
CA PRO A 279 -25.59 -11.21 3.21
C PRO A 279 -26.09 -12.23 2.19
N ASN A 280 -27.00 -11.83 1.30
CA ASN A 280 -27.56 -12.71 0.27
C ASN A 280 -26.89 -12.56 -1.09
N ALA A 281 -25.88 -11.67 -1.22
CA ALA A 281 -25.18 -11.46 -2.46
C ALA A 281 -24.26 -12.64 -2.79
N THR A 282 -24.22 -13.02 -4.07
CA THR A 282 -23.29 -14.03 -4.56
C THR A 282 -21.95 -13.40 -4.93
N TRP A 283 -20.86 -13.97 -4.44
CA TRP A 283 -19.51 -13.46 -4.64
C TRP A 283 -18.79 -14.13 -5.83
N LYS A 284 -18.05 -13.34 -6.61
CA LYS A 284 -17.17 -13.80 -7.67
C LYS A 284 -15.82 -13.15 -7.56
N PHE A 285 -14.78 -13.94 -7.49
CA PHE A 285 -13.39 -13.47 -7.40
C PHE A 285 -12.67 -13.64 -8.73
N SER A 286 -11.86 -12.65 -9.09
CA SER A 286 -10.88 -12.80 -10.15
C SER A 286 -9.68 -13.62 -9.68
N CYS A 287 -9.06 -14.36 -10.59
CA CYS A 287 -7.79 -15.05 -10.39
C CYS A 287 -6.94 -14.99 -11.66
N TYR A 288 -5.62 -15.02 -11.51
CA TYR A 288 -4.66 -15.14 -12.62
C TYR A 288 -4.18 -16.57 -12.79
N THR A 289 -4.14 -17.34 -11.72
CA THR A 289 -3.61 -18.70 -11.67
C THR A 289 -4.55 -19.65 -10.94
N VAL A 290 -4.36 -20.96 -11.14
CA VAL A 290 -5.08 -21.99 -10.38
C VAL A 290 -4.73 -21.93 -8.89
N ALA A 291 -3.52 -21.54 -8.54
CA ALA A 291 -3.13 -21.37 -7.13
C ALA A 291 -3.95 -20.28 -6.46
N GLU A 292 -4.12 -19.13 -7.11
CA GLU A 292 -4.98 -18.05 -6.61
C GLU A 292 -6.46 -18.48 -6.52
N GLU A 293 -6.96 -19.28 -7.46
CA GLU A 293 -8.33 -19.81 -7.36
C GLU A 293 -8.54 -20.59 -6.07
N ILE A 294 -7.55 -21.42 -5.69
CA ILE A 294 -7.59 -22.17 -4.42
C ILE A 294 -7.53 -21.25 -3.21
N GLU A 295 -6.69 -20.23 -3.24
CA GLU A 295 -6.59 -19.24 -2.16
C GLU A 295 -7.88 -18.45 -1.99
N ARG A 296 -8.49 -17.99 -3.10
CA ARG A 296 -9.78 -17.29 -3.08
C ARG A 296 -10.91 -18.18 -2.54
N ALA A 297 -10.91 -19.46 -2.89
CA ALA A 297 -11.90 -20.42 -2.36
C ALA A 297 -11.75 -20.59 -0.84
N ARG A 298 -10.53 -20.73 -0.32
CA ARG A 298 -10.27 -20.81 1.12
C ARG A 298 -10.64 -19.53 1.86
N PHE A 299 -10.33 -18.38 1.30
CA PHE A 299 -10.70 -17.08 1.85
C PHE A 299 -12.22 -16.93 1.93
N ALA A 300 -12.93 -17.27 0.86
CA ALA A 300 -14.39 -17.22 0.83
C ALA A 300 -15.04 -18.20 1.84
N GLU A 301 -14.49 -19.40 1.97
CA GLU A 301 -14.95 -20.39 2.97
C GLU A 301 -14.74 -19.87 4.40
N LYS A 302 -13.58 -19.28 4.70
CA LYS A 302 -13.26 -18.65 6.00
C LYS A 302 -14.31 -17.62 6.41
N LEU A 303 -14.79 -16.82 5.46
CA LEU A 303 -15.75 -15.74 5.70
C LEU A 303 -17.22 -16.18 5.50
N GLY A 304 -17.48 -17.43 5.14
CA GLY A 304 -18.83 -17.95 4.91
C GLY A 304 -19.52 -17.32 3.68
N LEU A 305 -18.77 -16.86 2.69
CA LEU A 305 -19.29 -16.20 1.50
C LEU A 305 -19.96 -17.20 0.55
N GLN A 306 -21.12 -16.84 -0.01
CA GLN A 306 -21.73 -17.60 -1.10
C GLN A 306 -20.98 -17.31 -2.39
N THR A 307 -20.12 -18.25 -2.84
CA THR A 307 -19.29 -18.06 -4.02
C THR A 307 -19.75 -18.87 -5.20
N THR A 308 -19.49 -18.35 -6.39
CA THR A 308 -19.46 -19.11 -7.65
C THR A 308 -18.01 -19.35 -8.06
N ARG A 309 -17.81 -20.08 -9.17
CA ARG A 309 -16.47 -20.29 -9.75
C ARG A 309 -15.78 -18.95 -10.01
N CYS A 310 -14.48 -18.85 -9.69
CA CYS A 310 -13.66 -17.70 -10.02
C CYS A 310 -13.64 -17.44 -11.54
N PHE A 311 -13.40 -16.20 -11.92
CA PHE A 311 -13.21 -15.84 -13.32
C PHE A 311 -11.75 -15.46 -13.59
N LEU A 312 -11.26 -15.78 -14.77
CA LEU A 312 -9.89 -15.47 -15.15
C LEU A 312 -9.77 -13.98 -15.49
N LEU A 313 -8.88 -13.28 -14.79
CA LEU A 313 -8.48 -11.91 -15.09
C LEU A 313 -7.08 -11.95 -15.71
N ASN A 314 -7.02 -12.23 -17.00
CA ASN A 314 -5.76 -12.32 -17.74
C ASN A 314 -5.84 -11.52 -19.04
N ASN A 315 -4.94 -10.55 -19.17
CA ASN A 315 -4.72 -9.84 -20.42
C ASN A 315 -3.34 -10.22 -20.96
N PRO A 316 -3.27 -11.01 -22.05
CA PRO A 316 -1.98 -11.45 -22.61
C PRO A 316 -1.12 -10.27 -23.10
N ASN A 317 -1.71 -9.10 -23.28
CA ASN A 317 -1.01 -7.89 -23.72
C ASN A 317 -0.61 -6.96 -22.56
N SER A 318 -0.94 -7.27 -21.29
CA SER A 318 -0.67 -6.39 -20.15
C SER A 318 0.82 -6.02 -20.02
N ASN A 319 1.71 -7.00 -20.11
CA ASN A 319 3.15 -6.76 -20.05
C ASN A 319 3.66 -5.92 -21.23
N ALA A 320 3.12 -6.13 -22.45
CA ALA A 320 3.49 -5.33 -23.60
C ALA A 320 3.01 -3.88 -23.45
N LEU A 321 1.79 -3.66 -22.95
CA LEU A 321 1.25 -2.34 -22.63
C LEU A 321 2.08 -1.64 -21.54
N GLN A 322 2.41 -2.35 -20.47
CA GLN A 322 3.25 -1.82 -19.40
C GLN A 322 4.63 -1.37 -19.92
N ASN A 323 5.27 -2.19 -20.73
CA ASN A 323 6.56 -1.83 -21.36
C ASN A 323 6.44 -0.60 -22.28
N MET A 324 5.30 -0.45 -23.00
CA MET A 324 5.07 0.75 -23.81
C MET A 324 4.92 1.99 -22.94
N ILE A 325 4.17 1.90 -21.85
CA ILE A 325 3.95 2.99 -20.88
C ILE A 325 5.26 3.37 -20.19
N VAL A 326 6.00 2.39 -19.66
CA VAL A 326 7.31 2.59 -19.01
C VAL A 326 8.27 3.32 -19.95
N LYS A 327 8.29 2.92 -21.23
CA LYS A 327 9.14 3.54 -22.24
C LYS A 327 8.67 4.95 -22.63
N ALA A 328 7.35 5.18 -22.78
CA ALA A 328 6.81 6.48 -23.12
C ALA A 328 7.08 7.53 -22.02
N ASN A 329 7.01 7.14 -20.77
CA ASN A 329 7.27 8.02 -19.62
C ASN A 329 8.75 8.07 -19.20
N ASN A 330 9.66 7.40 -19.92
CA ASN A 330 11.09 7.29 -19.55
C ASN A 330 11.27 6.82 -18.09
N ILE A 331 10.43 5.90 -17.61
CA ILE A 331 10.56 5.36 -16.26
C ILE A 331 11.83 4.55 -16.18
N THR A 332 12.71 4.92 -15.25
CA THR A 332 13.94 4.17 -15.00
C THR A 332 13.58 2.90 -14.23
N GLU A 333 13.88 1.74 -14.79
CA GLU A 333 13.79 0.47 -14.09
C GLU A 333 15.15 0.12 -13.49
N TYR A 334 15.15 -0.26 -12.23
CA TYR A 334 16.33 -0.69 -11.50
C TYR A 334 16.37 -2.22 -11.43
N GLU A 335 17.56 -2.78 -11.24
CA GLU A 335 17.65 -4.22 -10.97
C GLU A 335 16.86 -4.56 -9.71
N SER A 336 15.91 -5.49 -9.85
CA SER A 336 15.14 -6.00 -8.70
C SER A 336 15.96 -7.06 -7.97
N VAL A 337 16.17 -6.88 -6.68
CA VAL A 337 16.88 -7.83 -5.82
C VAL A 337 15.96 -8.39 -4.75
N LYS A 338 16.11 -9.67 -4.47
CA LYS A 338 15.46 -10.31 -3.32
C LYS A 338 16.24 -9.91 -2.07
N SER A 339 15.69 -9.07 -1.23
CA SER A 339 16.25 -8.87 0.10
C SER A 339 16.32 -10.22 0.82
N LYS A 340 17.47 -10.50 1.46
CA LYS A 340 17.52 -11.62 2.38
C LYS A 340 16.64 -11.23 3.56
N LEU A 341 15.47 -11.86 3.69
CA LEU A 341 14.79 -11.89 4.97
C LEU A 341 15.81 -12.47 5.96
N ILE A 342 16.38 -11.63 6.79
CA ILE A 342 17.01 -12.08 8.02
C ILE A 342 15.81 -12.60 8.81
N ALA A 343 15.70 -13.93 8.87
CA ALA A 343 14.72 -14.57 9.73
C ALA A 343 15.02 -14.09 11.15
N LEU A 344 14.15 -13.22 11.65
CA LEU A 344 14.05 -12.92 13.08
C LEU A 344 13.46 -14.12 13.80
#